data_434e043fa765a7ed4195c4151c26a9ab
#
_entry.id   434e043fa765a7ed4195c4151c26a9ab
#
_cell.length_a   1.000
_cell.length_b   1.000
_cell.length_c   1.000
_cell.angle_alpha   90.00
_cell.angle_beta   90.00
_cell.angle_gamma   90.00
#
_symmetry.space_group_name_H-M   'P 1'
#
loop_
_entity.id
_entity.type
_entity.pdbx_description
1 polymer ?
#
loop_
_entity_poly.entity_id
_entity_poly.type
_entity_poly.pdbx_seq_one_letter_code
_entity_poly.pdbx_strand_id
1 'polypeptide(L)'
;MTDAAPPSGEAPAPGPGGSGPEMRKPRKVFLVVGIVAAVIIGIFLFTSLGTSQGSGTNGSGSGSGSRSAPSVGDPVPSFTSQNIGPVGGASVSVSSHAGGQPTVLLFFGNWCPSCHQELPPLAAAVRSQDGAGGALAQVRVVGVDSEDTVGNAKSFIHSSGVTFPVAYDPNVNITSGLFYFTGDPYAVFVRGDGTIAQIVRGDVLTPSSLTADEKALTPSGT
;
A
#
# COMPACT_ATOMS: atom_id res chain seq x y z
N MET A 1 -2.41 44.11 -52.25
CA MET A 1 -3.10 43.61 -53.44
C MET A 1 -2.89 42.11 -53.40
N THR A 2 -3.77 41.24 -53.15
CA THR A 2 -5.23 41.13 -53.30
C THR A 2 -5.74 40.16 -52.22
N ASP A 3 -6.78 40.59 -51.57
CA ASP A 3 -7.68 39.84 -50.72
C ASP A 3 -8.32 38.66 -51.47
N ALA A 4 -8.45 37.51 -50.82
CA ALA A 4 -9.38 36.47 -51.25
C ALA A 4 -9.99 35.76 -50.02
N ALA A 5 -11.24 36.10 -49.73
CA ALA A 5 -12.08 35.48 -48.71
C ALA A 5 -12.46 34.04 -49.09
N PRO A 6 -12.66 33.14 -48.11
CA PRO A 6 -13.15 31.79 -48.35
C PRO A 6 -14.70 31.77 -48.53
N PRO A 7 -15.23 30.81 -49.30
CA PRO A 7 -16.64 30.70 -49.57
C PRO A 7 -17.45 30.09 -48.41
N SER A 8 -18.65 30.63 -48.24
CA SER A 8 -19.68 30.20 -47.30
C SER A 8 -20.17 28.78 -47.65
N GLY A 9 -19.97 27.84 -46.74
CA GLY A 9 -20.51 26.49 -46.82
C GLY A 9 -21.98 26.45 -46.35
N GLU A 10 -22.81 25.96 -47.23
CA GLU A 10 -24.25 25.75 -47.11
C GLU A 10 -24.60 24.70 -46.04
N ALA A 11 -25.60 24.95 -45.22
CA ALA A 11 -26.10 24.03 -44.21
C ALA A 11 -26.94 22.92 -44.86
N PRO A 12 -26.77 21.63 -44.47
CA PRO A 12 -27.65 20.56 -44.99
C PRO A 12 -29.02 20.58 -44.31
N ALA A 13 -30.07 20.32 -45.13
CA ALA A 13 -31.45 20.22 -44.73
C ALA A 13 -31.78 19.05 -43.82
N PRO A 14 -32.82 19.11 -42.96
CA PRO A 14 -33.21 18.04 -42.06
C PRO A 14 -33.86 16.86 -42.82
N GLY A 15 -33.35 15.66 -42.58
CA GLY A 15 -33.91 14.38 -43.12
C GLY A 15 -35.19 13.97 -42.36
N PRO A 16 -36.06 13.15 -43.00
CA PRO A 16 -37.36 12.77 -42.47
C PRO A 16 -37.29 11.81 -41.28
N GLY A 17 -38.27 11.94 -40.38
CA GLY A 17 -38.45 11.25 -39.16
C GLY A 17 -38.40 9.72 -39.23
N GLY A 18 -37.57 9.14 -38.38
CA GLY A 18 -37.54 7.72 -38.08
C GLY A 18 -38.40 7.44 -36.85
N SER A 19 -39.43 6.62 -37.07
CA SER A 19 -40.34 6.07 -36.07
C SER A 19 -39.58 5.36 -34.96
N GLY A 20 -39.91 5.67 -33.70
CA GLY A 20 -39.34 5.07 -32.51
C GLY A 20 -39.62 3.57 -32.40
N PRO A 21 -38.70 2.84 -31.75
CA PRO A 21 -38.91 1.41 -31.51
C PRO A 21 -39.97 1.18 -30.46
N GLU A 22 -40.99 0.45 -30.85
CA GLU A 22 -42.07 -0.09 -30.03
C GLU A 22 -41.49 -0.95 -28.89
N MET A 23 -41.75 -0.57 -27.64
CA MET A 23 -41.32 -1.32 -26.45
C MET A 23 -42.10 -2.63 -26.33
N ARG A 24 -41.57 -3.72 -26.90
CA ARG A 24 -42.03 -5.08 -26.57
C ARG A 24 -41.67 -5.38 -25.12
N LYS A 25 -42.70 -5.47 -24.27
CA LYS A 25 -42.59 -5.92 -22.88
C LYS A 25 -42.04 -7.35 -22.83
N PRO A 26 -40.84 -7.59 -22.22
CA PRO A 26 -40.30 -8.93 -22.11
C PRO A 26 -40.93 -9.65 -20.89
N ARG A 27 -41.98 -10.43 -21.12
CA ARG A 27 -42.58 -11.31 -20.11
C ARG A 27 -41.57 -12.28 -19.46
N LYS A 28 -40.41 -12.47 -20.08
CA LYS A 28 -39.33 -13.36 -19.60
C LYS A 28 -38.46 -12.74 -18.49
N VAL A 29 -38.38 -11.40 -18.40
CA VAL A 29 -37.56 -10.72 -17.38
C VAL A 29 -38.15 -10.87 -15.97
N PHE A 30 -39.48 -10.86 -15.86
CA PHE A 30 -40.14 -11.06 -14.56
C PHE A 30 -39.98 -12.46 -14.00
N LEU A 31 -39.85 -13.46 -14.86
CA LEU A 31 -39.65 -14.83 -14.41
C LEU A 31 -38.24 -15.09 -13.88
N VAL A 32 -37.23 -14.48 -14.50
CA VAL A 32 -35.84 -14.59 -14.04
C VAL A 32 -35.64 -13.83 -12.71
N VAL A 33 -36.20 -12.63 -12.55
CA VAL A 33 -36.14 -11.87 -11.31
C VAL A 33 -36.81 -12.60 -10.14
N GLY A 34 -37.96 -13.28 -10.41
CA GLY A 34 -38.63 -14.08 -9.39
C GLY A 34 -37.81 -15.27 -8.90
N ILE A 35 -37.11 -15.97 -9.80
CA ILE A 35 -36.25 -17.11 -9.44
C ILE A 35 -35.04 -16.66 -8.62
N VAL A 36 -34.38 -15.55 -9.01
CA VAL A 36 -33.22 -15.01 -8.27
C VAL A 36 -33.64 -14.57 -6.86
N ALA A 37 -34.78 -13.92 -6.71
CA ALA A 37 -35.30 -13.52 -5.40
C ALA A 37 -35.60 -14.73 -4.51
N ALA A 38 -36.18 -15.80 -5.06
CA ALA A 38 -36.48 -17.02 -4.30
C ALA A 38 -35.21 -17.75 -3.83
N VAL A 39 -34.14 -17.76 -4.65
CA VAL A 39 -32.84 -18.36 -4.30
C VAL A 39 -32.16 -17.57 -3.18
N ILE A 40 -32.20 -16.24 -3.23
CA ILE A 40 -31.63 -15.38 -2.17
C ILE A 40 -32.35 -15.57 -0.85
N ILE A 41 -33.68 -15.64 -0.86
CA ILE A 41 -34.50 -15.88 0.36
C ILE A 41 -34.24 -17.30 0.91
N GLY A 42 -34.09 -18.30 0.04
CA GLY A 42 -33.74 -19.67 0.45
C GLY A 42 -32.38 -19.78 1.13
N ILE A 43 -31.36 -19.06 0.64
CA ILE A 43 -30.04 -19.01 1.25
C ILE A 43 -30.09 -18.29 2.61
N PHE A 44 -30.89 -17.23 2.73
CA PHE A 44 -31.00 -16.47 3.99
C PHE A 44 -31.72 -17.26 5.09
N LEU A 45 -32.71 -18.11 4.75
CA LEU A 45 -33.40 -18.94 5.69
C LEU A 45 -32.58 -20.17 6.14
N PHE A 46 -31.72 -20.68 5.29
CA PHE A 46 -30.88 -21.84 5.63
C PHE A 46 -29.73 -21.51 6.60
N THR A 47 -29.29 -20.25 6.66
CA THR A 47 -28.25 -19.80 7.61
C THR A 47 -28.77 -19.45 9.00
N SER A 48 -30.09 -19.42 9.19
CA SER A 48 -30.72 -19.05 10.49
C SER A 48 -31.12 -20.23 11.39
N LEU A 49 -30.93 -21.48 10.94
CA LEU A 49 -31.30 -22.69 11.75
C LEU A 49 -30.06 -23.57 12.04
N GLY A 50 -28.98 -22.99 12.49
CA GLY A 50 -27.84 -23.70 13.04
C GLY A 50 -27.84 -23.57 14.56
N THR A 51 -28.46 -24.52 15.22
CA THR A 51 -28.65 -24.64 16.68
C THR A 51 -27.33 -24.76 17.44
N SER A 52 -27.37 -24.06 18.56
CA SER A 52 -26.54 -24.14 19.77
C SER A 52 -26.24 -25.55 20.31
N GLN A 53 -25.15 -25.59 20.98
CA GLN A 53 -24.72 -26.22 22.24
C GLN A 53 -23.43 -27.05 22.09
N GLY A 54 -22.47 -26.62 22.86
CA GLY A 54 -21.23 -27.35 23.15
C GLY A 54 -20.34 -26.50 24.04
N SER A 55 -20.57 -26.54 25.37
CA SER A 55 -19.62 -26.01 26.37
C SER A 55 -18.27 -26.65 26.21
N GLY A 56 -17.27 -25.87 26.03
CA GLY A 56 -15.84 -26.27 26.04
C GLY A 56 -15.00 -25.02 26.30
N THR A 57 -14.68 -24.83 27.58
CA THR A 57 -13.67 -23.87 28.04
C THR A 57 -12.33 -24.16 27.37
N ASN A 58 -11.81 -23.20 26.60
CA ASN A 58 -10.38 -22.85 26.64
C ASN A 58 -10.18 -21.56 25.83
N GLY A 59 -9.60 -20.57 26.49
CA GLY A 59 -9.39 -19.24 25.97
C GLY A 59 -8.46 -19.24 24.77
N SER A 60 -8.95 -18.60 23.72
CA SER A 60 -8.13 -17.91 22.72
C SER A 60 -8.89 -16.63 22.40
N GLY A 61 -8.39 -15.55 22.95
CA GLY A 61 -8.91 -14.21 22.71
C GLY A 61 -8.80 -13.88 21.22
N SER A 62 -9.85 -14.16 20.47
CA SER A 62 -10.14 -13.45 19.23
C SER A 62 -10.68 -12.08 19.63
N GLY A 63 -9.77 -11.19 19.98
CA GLY A 63 -10.06 -9.78 20.08
C GLY A 63 -10.53 -9.30 18.71
N SER A 64 -11.82 -9.05 18.58
CA SER A 64 -12.36 -8.17 17.54
C SER A 64 -11.85 -6.75 17.86
N GLY A 65 -10.54 -6.58 17.80
CA GLY A 65 -9.88 -5.30 17.99
C GLY A 65 -10.29 -4.40 16.84
N SER A 66 -10.90 -3.28 17.16
CA SER A 66 -10.98 -2.12 16.29
C SER A 66 -9.59 -1.94 15.70
N ARG A 67 -9.44 -2.11 14.37
CA ARG A 67 -8.15 -1.92 13.70
C ARG A 67 -7.85 -0.44 13.74
N SER A 68 -6.99 -0.04 14.65
CA SER A 68 -6.41 1.30 14.73
C SER A 68 -5.06 1.32 14.04
N ALA A 69 -4.64 2.53 13.63
CA ALA A 69 -3.29 2.73 13.12
C ALA A 69 -2.26 2.25 14.16
N PRO A 70 -1.20 1.55 13.74
CA PRO A 70 -0.15 1.14 14.67
C PRO A 70 0.56 2.36 15.27
N SER A 71 0.96 2.21 16.52
CA SER A 71 1.57 3.25 17.35
C SER A 71 2.93 2.79 17.89
N VAL A 72 3.70 3.71 18.45
CA VAL A 72 4.95 3.37 19.14
C VAL A 72 4.65 2.41 20.30
N GLY A 73 5.40 1.32 20.35
CA GLY A 73 5.23 0.22 21.32
C GLY A 73 4.40 -0.94 20.79
N ASP A 74 3.61 -0.76 19.73
CA ASP A 74 2.85 -1.84 19.13
C ASP A 74 3.75 -2.78 18.31
N PRO A 75 3.37 -4.05 18.14
CA PRO A 75 4.02 -4.93 17.17
C PRO A 75 3.86 -4.37 15.74
N VAL A 76 4.95 -4.39 14.96
CA VAL A 76 4.87 -3.96 13.56
C VAL A 76 3.90 -4.88 12.78
N PRO A 77 3.01 -4.33 11.96
CA PRO A 77 2.16 -5.14 11.09
C PRO A 77 2.98 -6.06 10.18
N SER A 78 2.65 -7.34 10.20
CA SER A 78 3.35 -8.33 9.36
C SER A 78 2.80 -8.31 7.94
N PHE A 79 3.70 -8.36 6.94
CA PHE A 79 3.33 -8.47 5.54
C PHE A 79 4.38 -9.22 4.73
N THR A 80 3.98 -9.69 3.55
CA THR A 80 4.86 -10.20 2.50
C THR A 80 4.40 -9.62 1.18
N SER A 81 5.33 -9.11 0.39
CA SER A 81 5.06 -8.53 -0.92
C SER A 81 6.14 -8.89 -1.93
N GLN A 82 5.85 -8.70 -3.21
CA GLN A 82 6.84 -8.81 -4.28
C GLN A 82 7.99 -7.83 -4.02
N ASN A 83 9.22 -8.31 -4.18
CA ASN A 83 10.40 -7.45 -4.16
C ASN A 83 10.65 -6.86 -5.54
N ILE A 84 10.67 -5.53 -5.63
CA ILE A 84 11.03 -4.79 -6.84
C ILE A 84 12.35 -4.02 -6.69
N GLY A 85 12.98 -4.09 -5.52
CA GLY A 85 14.30 -3.52 -5.25
C GLY A 85 15.42 -4.28 -5.90
N PRO A 86 16.64 -3.71 -5.94
CA PRO A 86 17.79 -4.28 -6.63
C PRO A 86 18.41 -5.48 -5.92
N VAL A 87 18.12 -5.68 -4.64
CA VAL A 87 18.70 -6.74 -3.81
C VAL A 87 17.62 -7.52 -3.06
N GLY A 88 17.99 -8.67 -2.54
CA GLY A 88 17.05 -9.59 -1.89
C GLY A 88 16.47 -10.61 -2.86
N GLY A 89 15.60 -11.48 -2.38
CA GLY A 89 14.93 -12.50 -3.20
C GLY A 89 13.75 -11.95 -3.98
N ALA A 90 12.88 -12.83 -4.48
CA ALA A 90 11.67 -12.46 -5.21
C ALA A 90 10.60 -11.79 -4.33
N SER A 91 10.70 -11.91 -3.01
CA SER A 91 9.75 -11.31 -2.05
C SER A 91 10.46 -10.66 -0.87
N VAL A 92 9.77 -9.68 -0.29
CA VAL A 92 10.14 -9.01 0.96
C VAL A 92 9.11 -9.38 2.01
N SER A 93 9.58 -9.83 3.17
CA SER A 93 8.72 -10.11 4.33
C SER A 93 9.16 -9.27 5.52
N VAL A 94 8.18 -8.70 6.20
CA VAL A 94 8.32 -8.04 7.51
C VAL A 94 7.40 -8.77 8.48
N SER A 95 7.87 -9.00 9.68
CA SER A 95 7.15 -9.76 10.69
C SER A 95 7.28 -9.08 12.04
N SER A 96 6.23 -9.14 12.84
CA SER A 96 6.24 -8.70 14.25
C SER A 96 7.21 -9.49 15.15
N HIS A 97 7.79 -10.57 14.60
CA HIS A 97 8.82 -11.36 15.25
C HIS A 97 10.10 -11.25 14.41
N ALA A 98 10.63 -10.06 14.30
CA ALA A 98 11.73 -9.72 13.39
C ALA A 98 13.08 -10.26 13.84
N GLY A 99 13.18 -11.55 14.15
CA GLY A 99 14.45 -12.30 14.24
C GLY A 99 15.66 -11.64 14.93
N GLY A 100 15.44 -10.61 15.74
CA GLY A 100 16.48 -9.89 16.47
C GLY A 100 17.19 -8.77 15.69
N GLN A 101 16.90 -8.55 14.40
CA GLN A 101 17.50 -7.46 13.62
C GLN A 101 16.59 -6.24 13.58
N PRO A 102 17.04 -5.08 14.10
CA PRO A 102 16.31 -3.84 13.93
C PRO A 102 16.04 -3.53 12.46
N THR A 103 14.89 -2.95 12.16
CA THR A 103 14.46 -2.69 10.78
C THR A 103 13.93 -1.28 10.63
N VAL A 104 14.27 -0.60 9.55
CA VAL A 104 13.67 0.66 9.12
C VAL A 104 12.84 0.41 7.88
N LEU A 105 11.55 0.75 7.93
CA LEU A 105 10.67 0.75 6.78
C LEU A 105 10.57 2.17 6.23
N LEU A 106 10.87 2.35 4.95
CA LEU A 106 10.77 3.63 4.24
C LEU A 106 9.62 3.56 3.24
N PHE A 107 8.55 4.31 3.48
CA PHE A 107 7.39 4.40 2.59
C PHE A 107 7.58 5.56 1.62
N PHE A 108 7.44 5.30 0.33
CA PHE A 108 7.62 6.28 -0.73
C PHE A 108 6.86 5.90 -2.00
N GLY A 109 6.73 6.84 -2.93
CA GLY A 109 6.19 6.60 -4.27
C GLY A 109 6.79 7.57 -5.28
N ASN A 110 6.86 7.19 -6.55
CA ASN A 110 7.33 8.06 -7.63
C ASN A 110 6.42 9.30 -7.82
N TRP A 111 5.16 9.21 -7.44
CA TRP A 111 4.20 10.31 -7.49
C TRP A 111 4.42 11.37 -6.39
N CYS A 112 5.21 11.08 -5.36
CA CYS A 112 5.43 11.92 -4.19
C CYS A 112 6.59 12.91 -4.41
N PRO A 113 6.35 14.23 -4.50
CA PRO A 113 7.40 15.22 -4.74
C PRO A 113 8.49 15.28 -3.67
N SER A 114 8.15 15.15 -2.38
CA SER A 114 9.12 15.11 -1.28
C SER A 114 10.00 13.88 -1.37
N CYS A 115 9.44 12.75 -1.79
CA CYS A 115 10.20 11.50 -1.93
C CYS A 115 11.33 11.62 -2.97
N HIS A 116 11.14 12.43 -4.03
CA HIS A 116 12.19 12.72 -5.00
C HIS A 116 13.37 13.51 -4.40
N GLN A 117 13.13 14.28 -3.36
CA GLN A 117 14.16 15.06 -2.68
C GLN A 117 14.85 14.27 -1.57
N GLU A 118 14.11 13.39 -0.88
CA GLU A 118 14.57 12.70 0.33
C GLU A 118 15.20 11.33 0.04
N LEU A 119 14.62 10.55 -0.88
CA LEU A 119 15.07 9.18 -1.13
C LEU A 119 16.52 9.09 -1.65
N PRO A 120 17.00 9.95 -2.59
CA PRO A 120 18.38 9.87 -3.06
C PRO A 120 19.43 10.07 -1.95
N PRO A 121 19.36 11.10 -1.08
CA PRO A 121 20.33 11.26 -0.01
C PRO A 121 20.22 10.15 1.06
N LEU A 122 19.02 9.64 1.35
CA LEU A 122 18.83 8.49 2.25
C LEU A 122 19.46 7.22 1.69
N ALA A 123 19.23 6.92 0.41
CA ALA A 123 19.83 5.78 -0.27
C ALA A 123 21.36 5.89 -0.30
N ALA A 124 21.90 7.10 -0.50
CA ALA A 124 23.34 7.34 -0.42
C ALA A 124 23.90 7.11 0.98
N ALA A 125 23.17 7.53 2.03
CA ALA A 125 23.55 7.27 3.43
C ALA A 125 23.57 5.77 3.75
N VAL A 126 22.55 5.03 3.34
CA VAL A 126 22.51 3.56 3.51
C VAL A 126 23.72 2.92 2.83
N ARG A 127 23.98 3.24 1.55
CA ARG A 127 25.15 2.70 0.82
C ARG A 127 26.48 3.00 1.49
N SER A 128 26.65 4.19 2.04
CA SER A 128 27.92 4.58 2.65
C SER A 128 28.21 3.80 3.94
N GLN A 129 27.20 3.26 4.58
CA GLN A 129 27.31 2.51 5.84
C GLN A 129 27.38 0.99 5.65
N ASP A 130 26.97 0.46 4.49
CA ASP A 130 27.02 -0.98 4.16
C ASP A 130 28.46 -1.55 4.18
N GLY A 131 29.48 -0.71 4.08
CA GLY A 131 30.89 -1.13 4.07
C GLY A 131 31.75 -0.66 5.23
N ALA A 132 31.26 0.24 6.08
CA ALA A 132 32.09 0.99 7.03
C ALA A 132 31.89 0.63 8.52
N GLY A 133 31.06 -0.37 8.83
CA GLY A 133 30.71 -0.68 10.23
C GLY A 133 29.96 0.47 10.90
N GLY A 134 29.29 1.32 10.11
CA GLY A 134 28.47 2.41 10.61
C GLY A 134 27.22 1.89 11.34
N ALA A 135 26.51 2.82 11.96
CA ALA A 135 25.37 2.51 12.79
C ALA A 135 24.29 1.71 12.05
N LEU A 136 24.03 1.98 10.75
CA LEU A 136 23.09 1.21 9.92
C LEU A 136 23.58 -0.18 9.51
N ALA A 137 24.84 -0.54 9.74
CA ALA A 137 25.36 -1.88 9.40
C ALA A 137 24.65 -3.02 10.16
N GLN A 138 24.02 -2.72 11.29
CA GLN A 138 23.25 -3.65 12.11
C GLN A 138 21.72 -3.53 11.86
N VAL A 139 21.29 -2.61 11.02
CA VAL A 139 19.88 -2.30 10.76
C VAL A 139 19.49 -2.72 9.36
N ARG A 140 18.41 -3.48 9.25
CA ARG A 140 17.81 -3.82 7.97
C ARG A 140 16.99 -2.64 7.46
N VAL A 141 17.26 -2.19 6.23
CA VAL A 141 16.42 -1.18 5.56
C VAL A 141 15.53 -1.87 4.54
N VAL A 142 14.26 -1.54 4.53
CA VAL A 142 13.24 -2.03 3.58
C VAL A 142 12.44 -0.85 3.07
N GLY A 143 12.35 -0.71 1.75
CA GLY A 143 11.41 0.22 1.12
C GLY A 143 10.02 -0.39 1.00
N VAL A 144 9.01 0.47 0.95
CA VAL A 144 7.64 0.15 0.55
C VAL A 144 7.25 1.19 -0.50
N ASP A 145 7.12 0.75 -1.74
CA ASP A 145 6.73 1.61 -2.87
C ASP A 145 5.22 1.50 -3.09
N SER A 146 4.51 2.62 -2.94
CA SER A 146 3.06 2.69 -2.93
C SER A 146 2.47 3.39 -4.15
N GLU A 147 1.29 2.95 -4.59
CA GLU A 147 0.46 3.57 -5.65
C GLU A 147 1.16 3.73 -7.01
N ASP A 148 2.23 3.01 -7.27
CA ASP A 148 2.96 3.10 -8.52
C ASP A 148 2.67 1.93 -9.48
N THR A 149 2.89 2.17 -10.77
CA THR A 149 3.09 1.05 -11.70
C THR A 149 4.49 0.47 -11.48
N VAL A 150 4.66 -0.82 -11.72
CA VAL A 150 5.97 -1.48 -11.53
C VAL A 150 7.10 -0.84 -12.35
N GLY A 151 6.77 -0.25 -13.51
CA GLY A 151 7.73 0.45 -14.37
C GLY A 151 8.20 1.77 -13.75
N ASN A 152 7.27 2.59 -13.27
CA ASN A 152 7.56 3.86 -12.60
C ASN A 152 8.33 3.62 -11.30
N ALA A 153 7.87 2.69 -10.47
CA ALA A 153 8.53 2.28 -9.24
C ALA A 153 10.00 1.90 -9.47
N LYS A 154 10.26 0.97 -10.41
CA LYS A 154 11.63 0.54 -10.72
C LYS A 154 12.51 1.66 -11.27
N SER A 155 11.96 2.55 -12.11
CA SER A 155 12.68 3.71 -12.63
C SER A 155 13.06 4.67 -11.50
N PHE A 156 12.14 4.94 -10.59
CA PHE A 156 12.38 5.82 -9.43
C PHE A 156 13.38 5.21 -8.45
N ILE A 157 13.24 3.92 -8.09
CA ILE A 157 14.19 3.17 -7.27
C ILE A 157 15.60 3.25 -7.84
N HIS A 158 15.74 3.01 -9.16
CA HIS A 158 17.03 3.06 -9.85
C HIS A 158 17.63 4.47 -9.85
N SER A 159 16.85 5.50 -10.25
CA SER A 159 17.33 6.89 -10.31
C SER A 159 17.67 7.46 -8.92
N SER A 160 17.01 7.00 -7.87
CA SER A 160 17.30 7.37 -6.48
C SER A 160 18.50 6.62 -5.89
N GLY A 161 19.06 5.64 -6.61
CA GLY A 161 20.22 4.87 -6.19
C GLY A 161 19.96 3.98 -4.98
N VAL A 162 18.76 3.47 -4.82
CA VAL A 162 18.37 2.52 -3.76
C VAL A 162 19.18 1.22 -3.91
N THR A 163 19.67 0.69 -2.78
CA THR A 163 20.44 -0.56 -2.69
C THR A 163 19.84 -1.58 -1.74
N PHE A 164 18.64 -1.35 -1.25
CA PHE A 164 17.93 -2.21 -0.31
C PHE A 164 16.67 -2.85 -0.95
N PRO A 165 16.10 -3.91 -0.34
CA PRO A 165 14.86 -4.53 -0.82
C PRO A 165 13.68 -3.54 -0.79
N VAL A 166 12.78 -3.63 -1.76
CA VAL A 166 11.59 -2.79 -1.83
C VAL A 166 10.34 -3.64 -2.05
N ALA A 167 9.42 -3.59 -1.10
CA ALA A 167 8.10 -4.20 -1.19
C ALA A 167 7.23 -3.38 -2.16
N TYR A 168 6.57 -4.04 -3.09
CA TYR A 168 5.67 -3.43 -4.06
C TYR A 168 4.24 -3.39 -3.54
N ASP A 169 3.67 -2.20 -3.36
CA ASP A 169 2.34 -1.98 -2.77
C ASP A 169 1.42 -1.12 -3.68
N PRO A 170 1.14 -1.58 -4.92
CA PRO A 170 0.40 -0.77 -5.90
C PRO A 170 -1.04 -0.46 -5.49
N ASN A 171 -1.62 -1.23 -4.58
CA ASN A 171 -3.00 -1.10 -4.12
C ASN A 171 -3.08 -0.59 -2.67
N VAL A 172 -2.00 -0.05 -2.12
CA VAL A 172 -1.87 0.49 -0.76
C VAL A 172 -2.37 -0.44 0.36
N ASN A 173 -2.31 -1.75 0.12
CA ASN A 173 -2.71 -2.75 1.10
C ASN A 173 -1.81 -2.73 2.34
N ILE A 174 -0.53 -2.41 2.16
CA ILE A 174 0.44 -2.23 3.25
C ILE A 174 0.31 -0.81 3.79
N THR A 175 0.54 0.19 2.95
CA THR A 175 0.62 1.61 3.34
C THR A 175 -0.66 2.09 4.02
N SER A 176 -1.80 1.99 3.36
CA SER A 176 -3.09 2.40 3.94
C SER A 176 -3.81 1.28 4.68
N GLY A 177 -3.69 0.02 4.21
CA GLY A 177 -4.43 -1.10 4.77
C GLY A 177 -3.89 -1.61 6.11
N LEU A 178 -2.58 -1.58 6.31
CA LEU A 178 -1.94 -2.04 7.55
C LEU A 178 -1.44 -0.90 8.42
N PHE A 179 -0.81 0.12 7.82
CA PHE A 179 -0.23 1.24 8.57
C PHE A 179 -1.14 2.44 8.70
N TYR A 180 -2.25 2.51 7.92
CA TYR A 180 -3.19 3.63 7.91
C TYR A 180 -2.53 4.96 7.52
N PHE A 181 -1.46 4.90 6.72
CA PHE A 181 -0.82 6.09 6.18
C PHE A 181 -1.64 6.64 5.01
N THR A 182 -1.73 7.97 4.93
CA THR A 182 -2.56 8.69 3.95
C THR A 182 -1.74 9.46 2.91
N GLY A 183 -0.47 9.15 2.81
CA GLY A 183 0.47 9.79 1.88
C GLY A 183 1.89 9.30 2.17
N ASP A 184 2.86 9.86 1.48
CA ASP A 184 4.28 9.58 1.63
C ASP A 184 5.05 10.92 1.73
N PRO A 185 6.26 10.94 2.30
CA PRO A 185 6.99 9.81 2.86
C PRO A 185 6.67 9.53 4.34
N TYR A 186 6.95 8.29 4.75
CA TYR A 186 6.98 7.88 6.16
C TYR A 186 8.21 7.00 6.43
N ALA A 187 8.68 7.01 7.68
CA ALA A 187 9.59 5.98 8.18
C ALA A 187 9.06 5.34 9.45
N VAL A 188 9.18 4.02 9.54
CA VAL A 188 8.85 3.25 10.74
C VAL A 188 10.11 2.54 11.22
N PHE A 189 10.53 2.85 12.43
CA PHE A 189 11.67 2.25 13.09
C PHE A 189 11.17 1.10 13.96
N VAL A 190 11.68 -0.10 13.71
CA VAL A 190 11.26 -1.35 14.37
C VAL A 190 12.45 -1.93 15.14
N ARG A 191 12.27 -2.20 16.42
CA ARG A 191 13.28 -2.86 17.26
C ARG A 191 13.47 -4.32 16.87
N GLY A 192 14.56 -4.91 17.33
CA GLY A 192 14.85 -6.33 17.09
C GLY A 192 13.80 -7.30 17.63
N ASP A 193 13.01 -6.89 18.62
CA ASP A 193 11.88 -7.66 19.15
C ASP A 193 10.59 -7.55 18.30
N GLY A 194 10.61 -6.72 17.24
CA GLY A 194 9.48 -6.51 16.35
C GLY A 194 8.51 -5.41 16.79
N THR A 195 8.83 -4.66 17.86
CA THR A 195 7.99 -3.52 18.29
C THR A 195 8.38 -2.24 17.56
N ILE A 196 7.41 -1.36 17.32
CA ILE A 196 7.64 -0.05 16.72
C ILE A 196 8.33 0.86 17.74
N ALA A 197 9.52 1.33 17.40
CA ALA A 197 10.27 2.30 18.20
C ALA A 197 9.84 3.73 17.94
N GLN A 198 9.59 4.05 16.66
CA GLN A 198 9.26 5.40 16.22
C GLN A 198 8.53 5.37 14.88
N ILE A 199 7.69 6.37 14.64
CA ILE A 199 7.07 6.66 13.35
C ILE A 199 7.35 8.12 13.02
N VAL A 200 8.03 8.35 11.91
CA VAL A 200 8.32 9.69 11.38
C VAL A 200 7.44 9.93 10.17
N ARG A 201 6.81 11.13 10.10
CA ARG A 201 5.87 11.52 9.06
C ARG A 201 6.36 12.77 8.35
N GLY A 202 6.25 12.79 7.00
CA GLY A 202 6.56 13.97 6.18
C GLY A 202 8.05 14.26 6.04
N ASP A 203 8.36 15.44 5.61
CA ASP A 203 9.64 15.96 5.08
C ASP A 203 10.81 16.02 6.07
N VAL A 204 10.91 15.13 7.02
CA VAL A 204 11.90 15.20 8.10
C VAL A 204 12.95 14.08 8.01
N LEU A 205 12.86 13.22 6.99
CA LEU A 205 13.81 12.14 6.80
C LEU A 205 15.09 12.67 6.13
N THR A 206 16.07 12.94 6.96
CA THR A 206 17.43 13.27 6.55
C THR A 206 18.38 12.13 6.89
N PRO A 207 19.56 12.03 6.25
CA PRO A 207 20.59 11.07 6.66
C PRO A 207 20.97 11.16 8.13
N SER A 208 20.94 12.37 8.69
CA SER A 208 21.25 12.61 10.11
C SER A 208 20.13 12.16 11.04
N SER A 209 18.85 12.37 10.69
CA SER A 209 17.74 11.86 11.49
C SER A 209 17.67 10.34 11.45
N LEU A 210 17.90 9.73 10.26
CA LEU A 210 17.98 8.28 10.12
C LEU A 210 19.02 7.67 11.09
N THR A 211 20.20 8.30 11.21
CA THR A 211 21.29 7.83 12.10
C THR A 211 21.01 8.12 13.57
N ALA A 212 20.30 9.22 13.88
CA ALA A 212 19.95 9.58 15.27
C ALA A 212 18.84 8.66 15.82
N ASP A 213 17.84 8.38 14.98
CA ASP A 213 16.68 7.56 15.34
C ASP A 213 17.03 6.07 15.47
N GLU A 214 18.10 5.62 14.78
CA GLU A 214 18.66 4.28 14.93
C GLU A 214 19.10 3.98 16.37
N LYS A 215 19.61 4.96 17.12
CA LYS A 215 19.96 4.79 18.54
C LYS A 215 18.76 4.36 19.38
N ALA A 216 17.54 4.70 18.95
CA ALA A 216 16.31 4.23 19.59
C ALA A 216 16.02 2.75 19.33
N LEU A 217 16.70 2.13 18.36
CA LEU A 217 16.53 0.72 17.99
C LEU A 217 17.39 -0.22 18.82
N THR A 218 18.51 0.24 19.35
CA THR A 218 19.35 -0.54 20.25
C THR A 218 18.80 -0.42 21.66
N PRO A 219 18.51 -1.54 22.36
CA PRO A 219 18.16 -1.46 23.78
C PRO A 219 19.33 -0.80 24.51
N SER A 220 19.01 0.26 25.27
CA SER A 220 19.99 0.85 26.20
C SER A 220 20.45 -0.28 27.11
N GLY A 221 21.70 -0.72 26.96
CA GLY A 221 22.26 -1.80 27.77
C GLY A 221 22.14 -1.45 29.25
N THR A 222 21.40 -2.26 29.96
CA THR A 222 21.42 -2.34 31.43
C THR A 222 22.63 -3.12 31.89
#